data_32941846e38b4c1c469e09797b00863e
#
_entry.id   32941846e38b4c1c469e09797b00863e
#
_cell.length_a   1.000
_cell.length_b   1.000
_cell.length_c   1.000
_cell.angle_alpha   90.00
_cell.angle_beta   90.00
_cell.angle_gamma   90.00
#
_symmetry.space_group_name_H-M   'P 1'
#
loop_
_entity.id
_entity.type
_entity.pdbx_description
1 polymer ?
#
loop_
_entity_poly.entity_id
_entity_poly.type
_entity_poly.pdbx_seq_one_letter_code
_entity_poly.pdbx_strand_id
1 'polypeptide(L)'
;MKKIILSLSILMSSYTFGQGKFVASESSNVFSNNLNVFALQKIDQVYSNQYISGLKGSVYYKADFAEGALYRKKDAERFFQVEANYNLFTDQFELLFEDELYLINAEGISKIVLDGHVFIPTNKLLQGKAYFEELAANAGVQFVKTHEVRLLEVPSKTMGLIETKIKRFEKKYLIVNGALMEMPKNRKEFFAVLELSETQKKQFSKAHIKNDAEVIKIIQAL
;
A
#
# COMPACT_ATOMS: atom_id res chain seq x y z
N MET A 1 45.32 -44.45 6.03
CA MET A 1 44.45 -43.62 5.21
C MET A 1 43.27 -43.15 6.07
N LYS A 2 43.33 -41.94 6.61
CA LYS A 2 42.24 -41.35 7.45
C LYS A 2 41.29 -40.61 6.56
N LYS A 3 40.02 -41.04 6.50
CA LYS A 3 38.94 -40.31 5.80
C LYS A 3 38.44 -39.17 6.67
N ILE A 4 38.62 -37.95 6.22
CA ILE A 4 38.07 -36.76 6.83
C ILE A 4 36.64 -36.59 6.25
N ILE A 5 35.63 -36.74 7.09
CA ILE A 5 34.25 -36.43 6.76
C ILE A 5 34.03 -34.95 7.05
N LEU A 6 33.88 -34.16 6.00
CA LEU A 6 33.55 -32.73 6.09
C LEU A 6 32.03 -32.63 6.22
N SER A 7 31.54 -32.33 7.44
CA SER A 7 30.12 -32.04 7.68
C SER A 7 29.82 -30.60 7.29
N LEU A 8 29.11 -30.43 6.19
CA LEU A 8 28.59 -29.15 5.72
C LEU A 8 27.34 -28.79 6.53
N SER A 9 27.51 -27.99 7.56
CA SER A 9 26.40 -27.40 8.31
C SER A 9 25.76 -26.25 7.49
N ILE A 10 24.62 -26.52 6.90
CA ILE A 10 23.79 -25.53 6.27
C ILE A 10 23.16 -24.68 7.38
N LEU A 11 23.68 -23.47 7.60
CA LEU A 11 23.01 -22.43 8.39
C LEU A 11 21.76 -21.98 7.61
N MET A 12 20.62 -22.55 7.95
CA MET A 12 19.33 -21.93 7.61
C MET A 12 19.18 -20.68 8.51
N SER A 13 19.48 -19.52 7.96
CA SER A 13 19.06 -18.26 8.54
C SER A 13 17.54 -18.16 8.36
N SER A 14 16.81 -18.59 9.39
CA SER A 14 15.39 -18.29 9.53
C SER A 14 15.25 -16.77 9.69
N TYR A 15 14.78 -16.11 8.67
CA TYR A 15 14.27 -14.76 8.77
C TYR A 15 13.06 -14.80 9.71
N THR A 16 13.30 -14.53 10.97
CA THR A 16 12.22 -14.19 11.90
C THR A 16 11.68 -12.84 11.48
N PHE A 17 10.56 -12.84 10.75
CA PHE A 17 9.68 -11.71 10.71
C PHE A 17 9.43 -11.32 12.17
N GLY A 18 9.83 -10.12 12.55
CA GLY A 18 9.65 -9.61 13.89
C GLY A 18 8.18 -9.80 14.26
N GLN A 19 7.93 -10.72 15.18
CA GLN A 19 6.63 -10.88 15.82
C GLN A 19 6.39 -9.61 16.64
N GLY A 20 5.76 -8.61 16.02
CA GLY A 20 5.14 -7.54 16.76
C GLY A 20 4.25 -8.22 17.81
N LYS A 21 4.38 -7.83 19.07
CA LYS A 21 3.58 -8.38 20.16
C LYS A 21 2.12 -8.33 19.74
N PHE A 22 1.54 -9.50 19.48
CA PHE A 22 0.11 -9.67 19.32
C PHE A 22 -0.52 -9.17 20.63
N VAL A 23 -1.08 -8.00 20.61
CA VAL A 23 -1.99 -7.57 21.65
C VAL A 23 -3.27 -8.31 21.31
N ALA A 24 -3.56 -9.38 22.07
CA ALA A 24 -4.78 -10.14 21.95
C ALA A 24 -5.96 -9.18 21.81
N SER A 25 -6.90 -9.53 20.96
CA SER A 25 -8.13 -8.79 20.70
C SER A 25 -8.73 -8.30 22.01
N GLU A 26 -8.43 -7.06 22.38
CA GLU A 26 -9.22 -6.39 23.39
C GLU A 26 -10.59 -6.20 22.77
N SER A 27 -11.59 -6.69 23.49
CA SER A 27 -13.01 -6.73 23.15
C SER A 27 -13.50 -5.43 22.48
N SER A 28 -14.62 -5.54 21.75
CA SER A 28 -15.37 -4.45 21.09
C SER A 28 -15.46 -3.14 21.88
N ASN A 29 -15.45 -3.19 23.21
CA ASN A 29 -15.45 -2.02 24.09
C ASN A 29 -14.20 -1.14 24.01
N VAL A 30 -13.03 -1.69 23.65
CA VAL A 30 -11.80 -0.90 23.50
C VAL A 30 -11.80 -0.16 22.16
N PHE A 31 -12.38 -0.74 21.13
CA PHE A 31 -12.49 -0.08 19.84
C PHE A 31 -13.47 1.10 19.89
N SER A 32 -14.65 0.91 20.47
CA SER A 32 -15.66 1.98 20.62
C SER A 32 -15.14 3.18 21.43
N ASN A 33 -14.37 2.94 22.49
CA ASN A 33 -13.72 4.01 23.26
C ASN A 33 -12.55 4.69 22.53
N ASN A 34 -11.97 4.04 21.51
CA ASN A 34 -10.87 4.57 20.71
C ASN A 34 -11.31 5.17 19.36
N LEU A 35 -12.58 5.08 18.96
CA LEU A 35 -13.09 5.68 17.73
C LEU A 35 -12.73 7.17 17.63
N ASN A 36 -12.80 7.91 18.73
CA ASN A 36 -12.40 9.32 18.80
C ASN A 36 -10.89 9.53 18.58
N VAL A 37 -10.06 8.51 18.84
CA VAL A 37 -8.60 8.60 18.72
C VAL A 37 -8.15 8.60 17.27
N PHE A 38 -8.93 7.99 16.37
CA PHE A 38 -8.63 7.92 14.94
C PHE A 38 -9.38 8.97 14.12
N ALA A 39 -10.17 9.84 14.77
CA ALA A 39 -11.06 10.76 14.08
C ALA A 39 -11.89 10.05 13.00
N LEU A 40 -12.46 8.90 13.36
CA LEU A 40 -13.32 8.12 12.47
C LEU A 40 -14.63 8.86 12.24
N GLN A 41 -15.04 8.96 11.00
CA GLN A 41 -16.33 9.51 10.62
C GLN A 41 -17.23 8.36 10.20
N LYS A 42 -18.35 8.16 10.91
CA LYS A 42 -19.38 7.20 10.49
C LYS A 42 -19.98 7.62 9.17
N ILE A 43 -20.14 6.68 8.26
CA ILE A 43 -20.79 6.90 6.97
C ILE A 43 -22.14 6.18 7.01
N ASP A 44 -23.19 6.87 6.57
CA ASP A 44 -24.44 6.18 6.27
C ASP A 44 -24.21 5.24 5.08
N GLN A 45 -24.56 3.96 5.22
CA GLN A 45 -24.37 2.90 4.21
C GLN A 45 -24.88 3.26 2.81
N VAL A 46 -25.77 4.24 2.74
CA VAL A 46 -26.36 4.74 1.49
C VAL A 46 -25.31 5.27 0.50
N TYR A 47 -24.16 5.73 0.98
CA TYR A 47 -23.12 6.31 0.13
C TYR A 47 -22.14 5.30 -0.47
N SER A 48 -21.93 4.13 0.15
CA SER A 48 -20.88 3.21 -0.26
C SER A 48 -21.25 2.37 -1.50
N ASN A 49 -22.51 1.99 -1.66
CA ASN A 49 -22.93 1.05 -2.70
C ASN A 49 -23.94 1.58 -3.73
N GLN A 50 -24.70 2.65 -3.44
CA GLN A 50 -25.79 3.10 -4.33
C GLN A 50 -25.35 3.96 -5.50
N TYR A 51 -24.22 4.65 -5.41
CA TYR A 51 -23.77 5.53 -6.52
C TYR A 51 -23.25 4.77 -7.73
N ILE A 52 -23.12 3.44 -7.64
CA ILE A 52 -22.42 2.68 -8.67
C ILE A 52 -23.24 1.47 -9.17
N SER A 53 -24.52 1.39 -8.84
CA SER A 53 -25.39 0.35 -9.43
C SER A 53 -25.44 0.52 -10.96
N GLY A 54 -25.03 -0.52 -11.67
CA GLY A 54 -24.98 -0.52 -13.16
C GLY A 54 -23.59 -0.27 -13.75
N LEU A 55 -22.55 0.05 -12.95
CA LEU A 55 -21.17 0.16 -13.42
C LEU A 55 -20.49 -1.22 -13.48
N LYS A 56 -19.72 -1.45 -14.54
CA LYS A 56 -18.88 -2.65 -14.64
C LYS A 56 -17.51 -2.38 -14.01
N GLY A 57 -17.18 -3.12 -12.94
CA GLY A 57 -15.94 -3.01 -12.18
C GLY A 57 -16.16 -2.68 -10.71
N SER A 58 -15.08 -2.45 -9.99
CA SER A 58 -15.09 -2.07 -8.58
C SER A 58 -14.23 -0.83 -8.35
N VAL A 59 -14.72 0.08 -7.52
CA VAL A 59 -13.97 1.25 -7.03
C VAL A 59 -13.04 0.87 -5.89
N TYR A 60 -13.21 -0.29 -5.29
CA TYR A 60 -12.41 -0.74 -4.16
C TYR A 60 -11.12 -1.43 -4.59
N TYR A 61 -10.09 -1.32 -3.75
CA TYR A 61 -8.80 -1.99 -3.95
C TYR A 61 -8.96 -3.51 -3.95
N LYS A 62 -9.71 -4.06 -2.99
CA LYS A 62 -10.10 -5.47 -2.89
C LYS A 62 -11.55 -5.67 -3.31
N ALA A 63 -11.92 -6.89 -3.68
CA ALA A 63 -13.31 -7.23 -3.99
C ALA A 63 -14.22 -7.06 -2.78
N ASP A 64 -13.74 -7.51 -1.62
CA ASP A 64 -14.44 -7.49 -0.35
C ASP A 64 -13.60 -6.77 0.72
N PHE A 65 -14.19 -6.44 1.87
CA PHE A 65 -13.44 -6.00 3.04
C PHE A 65 -12.50 -7.12 3.47
N ALA A 66 -11.31 -6.76 3.88
CA ALA A 66 -10.26 -7.69 4.25
C ALA A 66 -9.64 -7.32 5.60
N GLU A 67 -9.08 -8.34 6.25
CA GLU A 67 -8.31 -8.11 7.48
C GLU A 67 -7.14 -7.18 7.22
N GLY A 68 -6.96 -6.23 8.11
CA GLY A 68 -5.91 -5.26 8.06
C GLY A 68 -5.42 -4.84 9.44
N ALA A 69 -4.38 -4.05 9.46
CA ALA A 69 -3.80 -3.48 10.66
C ALA A 69 -3.61 -1.97 10.50
N LEU A 70 -4.14 -1.23 11.45
CA LEU A 70 -4.08 0.24 11.51
C LEU A 70 -3.05 0.67 12.54
N TYR A 71 -2.03 1.42 12.12
CA TYR A 71 -0.96 1.92 12.97
C TYR A 71 -1.09 3.42 13.19
N ARG A 72 -1.00 3.89 14.44
CA ARG A 72 -1.07 5.31 14.79
C ARG A 72 0.29 5.98 14.72
N LYS A 73 0.31 7.28 14.42
CA LYS A 73 1.54 8.10 14.47
C LYS A 73 2.15 8.18 15.87
N LYS A 74 1.31 8.25 16.92
CA LYS A 74 1.78 8.40 18.31
C LYS A 74 2.36 7.12 18.91
N ASP A 75 2.05 5.96 18.31
CA ASP A 75 2.43 4.66 18.85
C ASP A 75 2.56 3.67 17.66
N ALA A 76 3.63 3.86 16.90
CA ALA A 76 3.86 3.12 15.65
C ALA A 76 4.12 1.61 15.86
N GLU A 77 4.38 1.18 17.10
CA GLU A 77 4.58 -0.23 17.45
C GLU A 77 3.26 -0.95 17.74
N ARG A 78 2.21 -0.19 18.08
CA ARG A 78 0.88 -0.74 18.32
C ARG A 78 0.02 -0.65 17.08
N PHE A 79 -0.68 -1.72 16.81
CA PHE A 79 -1.65 -1.76 15.74
C PHE A 79 -3.02 -2.22 16.26
N PHE A 80 -4.04 -1.81 15.53
CA PHE A 80 -5.42 -2.24 15.73
C PHE A 80 -5.79 -3.12 14.56
N GLN A 81 -6.24 -4.32 14.86
CA GLN A 81 -6.80 -5.20 13.84
C GLN A 81 -8.15 -4.66 13.41
N VAL A 82 -8.36 -4.55 12.12
CA VAL A 82 -9.55 -3.96 11.52
C VAL A 82 -9.97 -4.76 10.31
N GLU A 83 -11.24 -4.69 9.98
CA GLU A 83 -11.74 -5.10 8.68
C GLU A 83 -11.89 -3.86 7.81
N ALA A 84 -11.18 -3.80 6.70
CA ALA A 84 -11.04 -2.57 5.91
C ALA A 84 -11.06 -2.82 4.40
N ASN A 85 -11.36 -1.77 3.66
CA ASN A 85 -11.07 -1.70 2.23
C ASN A 85 -10.65 -0.28 1.85
N TYR A 86 -9.92 -0.15 0.73
CA TYR A 86 -9.51 1.13 0.20
C TYR A 86 -10.41 1.50 -0.97
N ASN A 87 -11.19 2.56 -0.80
CA ASN A 87 -12.01 3.12 -1.86
C ASN A 87 -11.13 4.04 -2.73
N LEU A 88 -10.78 3.54 -3.92
CA LEU A 88 -9.89 4.22 -4.87
C LEU A 88 -10.52 5.43 -5.55
N PHE A 89 -11.86 5.52 -5.52
CA PHE A 89 -12.59 6.65 -6.11
C PHE A 89 -12.59 7.85 -5.18
N THR A 90 -12.85 7.63 -3.89
CA THR A 90 -12.82 8.68 -2.87
C THR A 90 -11.43 8.90 -2.28
N ASP A 91 -10.48 7.99 -2.56
CA ASP A 91 -9.13 7.98 -2.00
C ASP A 91 -9.12 7.88 -0.47
N GLN A 92 -9.99 7.03 0.08
CA GLN A 92 -10.20 6.87 1.52
C GLN A 92 -10.24 5.41 1.91
N PHE A 93 -9.74 5.11 3.11
CA PHE A 93 -9.97 3.82 3.74
C PHE A 93 -11.31 3.81 4.46
N GLU A 94 -12.06 2.74 4.25
CA GLU A 94 -13.31 2.44 4.91
C GLU A 94 -13.09 1.25 5.84
N LEU A 95 -13.55 1.37 7.08
CA LEU A 95 -13.54 0.31 8.08
C LEU A 95 -14.95 -0.24 8.25
N LEU A 96 -15.06 -1.55 8.34
CA LEU A 96 -16.28 -2.21 8.78
C LEU A 96 -16.13 -2.57 10.24
N PHE A 97 -17.03 -2.09 11.09
CA PHE A 97 -17.08 -2.39 12.50
C PHE A 97 -18.54 -2.50 12.98
N GLU A 98 -18.92 -3.64 13.55
CA GLU A 98 -20.29 -3.93 14.01
C GLU A 98 -21.36 -3.62 12.93
N ASP A 99 -21.10 -4.05 11.68
CA ASP A 99 -21.94 -3.79 10.49
C ASP A 99 -22.08 -2.31 10.11
N GLU A 100 -21.28 -1.43 10.69
CA GLU A 100 -21.25 -0.01 10.37
C GLU A 100 -19.94 0.36 9.65
N LEU A 101 -20.04 1.33 8.73
CA LEU A 101 -18.89 1.83 7.97
C LEU A 101 -18.36 3.12 8.56
N TYR A 102 -17.04 3.21 8.61
CA TYR A 102 -16.30 4.37 9.11
C TYR A 102 -15.21 4.77 8.14
N LEU A 103 -15.03 6.07 7.93
CA LEU A 103 -13.87 6.62 7.20
C LEU A 103 -12.70 6.85 8.15
N ILE A 104 -11.50 6.56 7.67
CA ILE A 104 -10.27 6.82 8.41
C ILE A 104 -9.70 8.17 7.99
N ASN A 105 -9.40 9.03 8.98
CA ASN A 105 -8.63 10.23 8.73
C ASN A 105 -7.12 9.89 8.66
N ALA A 106 -6.48 10.18 7.53
CA ALA A 106 -5.06 9.93 7.30
C ALA A 106 -4.11 10.66 8.28
N GLU A 107 -4.53 11.77 8.88
CA GLU A 107 -3.64 12.60 9.72
C GLU A 107 -3.16 11.89 11.00
N GLY A 108 -4.00 11.04 11.59
CA GLY A 108 -3.70 10.30 12.83
C GLY A 108 -2.90 9.02 12.63
N ILE A 109 -2.66 8.61 11.38
CA ILE A 109 -2.18 7.28 10.99
C ILE A 109 -0.75 7.36 10.50
N SER A 110 0.08 6.38 10.89
CA SER A 110 1.41 6.19 10.33
C SER A 110 1.39 5.28 9.10
N LYS A 111 0.61 4.19 9.16
CA LYS A 111 0.40 3.27 8.05
C LYS A 111 -0.84 2.41 8.26
N ILE A 112 -1.34 1.85 7.16
CA ILE A 112 -2.37 0.80 7.14
C ILE A 112 -1.77 -0.38 6.40
N VAL A 113 -1.90 -1.57 6.96
CA VAL A 113 -1.58 -2.82 6.26
C VAL A 113 -2.90 -3.48 5.91
N LEU A 114 -3.12 -3.75 4.63
CA LEU A 114 -4.33 -4.38 4.12
C LEU A 114 -3.92 -5.58 3.26
N ASP A 115 -4.21 -6.79 3.72
CA ASP A 115 -3.86 -8.03 3.00
C ASP A 115 -2.39 -8.07 2.54
N GLY A 116 -1.47 -7.70 3.45
CA GLY A 116 -0.03 -7.67 3.19
C GLY A 116 0.50 -6.44 2.43
N HIS A 117 -0.38 -5.58 1.91
CA HIS A 117 -0.01 -4.32 1.26
C HIS A 117 0.09 -3.20 2.29
N VAL A 118 1.15 -2.43 2.21
CA VAL A 118 1.41 -1.32 3.14
C VAL A 118 0.98 -0.01 2.49
N PHE A 119 0.11 0.73 3.16
CA PHE A 119 -0.33 2.06 2.73
C PHE A 119 0.14 3.10 3.74
N ILE A 120 0.76 4.17 3.26
CA ILE A 120 1.25 5.28 4.06
C ILE A 120 0.56 6.58 3.65
N PRO A 121 0.24 7.49 4.59
CA PRO A 121 -0.29 8.80 4.25
C PRO A 121 0.70 9.59 3.39
N THR A 122 0.19 10.31 2.40
CA THR A 122 1.04 11.15 1.53
C THR A 122 1.66 12.34 2.25
N ASN A 123 1.13 12.70 3.43
CA ASN A 123 1.57 13.89 4.21
C ASN A 123 1.64 15.16 3.34
N LYS A 124 0.69 15.31 2.40
CA LYS A 124 0.61 16.43 1.43
C LYS A 124 1.74 16.47 0.38
N LEU A 125 2.58 15.44 0.29
CA LEU A 125 3.60 15.35 -0.77
C LEU A 125 2.99 15.31 -2.17
N LEU A 126 1.78 14.80 -2.29
CA LEU A 126 1.04 14.75 -3.54
C LEU A 126 -0.36 15.33 -3.35
N GLN A 127 -0.64 16.43 -4.07
CA GLN A 127 -1.94 17.07 -4.01
C GLN A 127 -3.05 16.14 -4.53
N GLY A 128 -4.18 16.10 -3.81
CA GLY A 128 -5.34 15.30 -4.20
C GLY A 128 -5.18 13.80 -3.99
N LYS A 129 -4.14 13.37 -3.23
CA LYS A 129 -3.95 11.99 -2.81
C LYS A 129 -3.71 11.88 -1.32
N ALA A 130 -4.46 10.99 -0.66
CA ALA A 130 -4.35 10.74 0.78
C ALA A 130 -3.31 9.67 1.11
N TYR A 131 -3.17 8.66 0.25
CA TYR A 131 -2.32 7.51 0.53
C TYR A 131 -1.43 7.11 -0.66
N PHE A 132 -0.24 6.61 -0.32
CA PHE A 132 0.63 5.82 -1.19
C PHE A 132 0.57 4.35 -0.75
N GLU A 133 0.61 3.42 -1.69
CA GLU A 133 1.03 2.05 -1.41
C GLU A 133 2.57 2.02 -1.43
N GLU A 134 3.19 1.64 -0.31
CA GLU A 134 4.63 1.48 -0.19
C GLU A 134 5.04 0.08 -0.68
N LEU A 135 5.88 0.04 -1.71
CA LEU A 135 6.37 -1.20 -2.30
C LEU A 135 7.72 -1.62 -1.72
N ALA A 136 8.56 -0.64 -1.40
CA ALA A 136 9.84 -0.85 -0.72
C ALA A 136 10.31 0.43 -0.05
N ALA A 137 11.06 0.29 1.06
CA ALA A 137 11.73 1.39 1.73
C ALA A 137 13.09 0.93 2.26
N ASN A 138 14.15 1.71 2.01
CA ASN A 138 15.48 1.53 2.57
C ASN A 138 16.32 2.81 2.41
N ALA A 139 17.23 3.05 3.34
CA ALA A 139 18.26 4.11 3.27
C ALA A 139 17.74 5.51 2.86
N GLY A 140 16.55 5.90 3.36
CA GLY A 140 15.93 7.20 3.02
C GLY A 140 15.25 7.24 1.64
N VAL A 141 15.17 6.11 0.96
CA VAL A 141 14.47 5.94 -0.32
C VAL A 141 13.22 5.10 -0.09
N GLN A 142 12.07 5.56 -0.62
CA GLN A 142 10.84 4.79 -0.68
C GLN A 142 10.37 4.68 -2.13
N PHE A 143 9.99 3.48 -2.55
CA PHE A 143 9.31 3.24 -3.81
C PHE A 143 7.83 3.08 -3.52
N VAL A 144 7.04 3.98 -4.06
CA VAL A 144 5.61 4.07 -3.76
C VAL A 144 4.79 4.16 -5.04
N LYS A 145 3.51 3.77 -4.94
CA LYS A 145 2.55 3.99 -6.02
C LYS A 145 1.24 4.57 -5.50
N THR A 146 0.54 5.30 -6.36
CA THR A 146 -0.84 5.72 -6.14
C THR A 146 -1.77 4.90 -6.99
N HIS A 147 -2.98 4.75 -6.50
CA HIS A 147 -4.10 4.16 -7.21
C HIS A 147 -5.12 5.23 -7.58
N GLU A 148 -5.72 5.09 -8.73
CA GLU A 148 -6.79 5.97 -9.22
C GLU A 148 -7.80 5.14 -9.99
N VAL A 149 -9.06 5.50 -9.89
CA VAL A 149 -10.11 4.98 -10.76
C VAL A 149 -10.73 6.11 -11.56
N ARG A 150 -11.07 5.82 -12.80
CA ARG A 150 -11.81 6.71 -13.68
C ARG A 150 -13.01 6.00 -14.26
N LEU A 151 -14.09 6.75 -14.37
CA LEU A 151 -15.28 6.33 -15.07
C LEU A 151 -15.09 6.65 -16.55
N LEU A 152 -15.14 5.63 -17.39
CA LEU A 152 -15.00 5.77 -18.85
C LEU A 152 -16.30 5.36 -19.53
N GLU A 153 -16.84 6.26 -20.32
CA GLU A 153 -17.92 5.95 -21.23
C GLU A 153 -17.37 5.19 -22.44
N VAL A 154 -17.92 4.02 -22.69
CA VAL A 154 -17.52 3.17 -23.81
C VAL A 154 -18.76 2.72 -24.58
N PRO A 155 -18.69 2.58 -25.92
CA PRO A 155 -19.77 2.00 -26.68
C PRO A 155 -20.14 0.61 -26.15
N SER A 156 -21.40 0.38 -25.89
CA SER A 156 -21.89 -0.95 -25.51
C SER A 156 -21.84 -1.89 -26.73
N LYS A 157 -21.80 -3.19 -26.46
CA LYS A 157 -22.02 -4.20 -27.51
C LYS A 157 -23.43 -4.12 -28.09
N THR A 158 -24.37 -3.53 -27.37
CA THR A 158 -25.74 -3.29 -27.84
C THR A 158 -25.76 -1.97 -28.60
N MET A 159 -26.16 -2.00 -29.84
CA MET A 159 -26.17 -0.87 -30.77
C MET A 159 -26.86 0.36 -30.17
N GLY A 160 -26.17 1.49 -30.15
CA GLY A 160 -26.70 2.78 -29.69
C GLY A 160 -26.69 3.02 -28.18
N LEU A 161 -26.14 2.10 -27.36
CA LEU A 161 -26.02 2.29 -25.93
C LEU A 161 -24.60 2.63 -25.55
N ILE A 162 -24.46 3.45 -24.51
CA ILE A 162 -23.17 3.77 -23.85
C ILE A 162 -23.13 3.05 -22.51
N GLU A 163 -22.04 2.36 -22.24
CA GLU A 163 -21.77 1.74 -20.95
C GLU A 163 -20.70 2.55 -20.21
N THR A 164 -20.89 2.76 -18.91
CA THR A 164 -19.85 3.34 -18.06
C THR A 164 -19.05 2.21 -17.40
N LYS A 165 -17.73 2.24 -17.58
CA LYS A 165 -16.79 1.27 -17.00
C LYS A 165 -15.84 1.95 -16.04
N ILE A 166 -15.52 1.25 -14.96
CA ILE A 166 -14.47 1.63 -14.03
C ILE A 166 -13.13 1.14 -14.58
N LYS A 167 -12.19 2.06 -14.77
CA LYS A 167 -10.81 1.72 -15.15
C LYS A 167 -9.85 2.17 -14.05
N ARG A 168 -8.98 1.25 -13.64
CA ARG A 168 -7.94 1.49 -12.63
C ARG A 168 -6.66 1.95 -13.31
N PHE A 169 -5.98 2.89 -12.68
CA PHE A 169 -4.68 3.43 -13.08
C PHE A 169 -3.76 3.43 -11.86
N GLU A 170 -2.48 3.25 -12.12
CA GLU A 170 -1.42 3.34 -11.13
C GLU A 170 -0.35 4.31 -11.64
N LYS A 171 0.19 5.11 -10.71
CA LYS A 171 1.36 5.93 -10.95
C LYS A 171 2.40 5.64 -9.89
N LYS A 172 3.66 5.54 -10.33
CA LYS A 172 4.80 5.16 -9.49
C LYS A 172 5.69 6.35 -9.24
N TYR A 173 6.20 6.42 -8.02
CA TYR A 173 7.02 7.50 -7.55
C TYR A 173 8.17 6.97 -6.70
N LEU A 174 9.21 7.78 -6.57
CA LEU A 174 10.25 7.66 -5.56
C LEU A 174 10.09 8.80 -4.57
N ILE A 175 10.30 8.50 -3.30
CA ILE A 175 10.53 9.49 -2.26
C ILE A 175 12.00 9.32 -1.85
N VAL A 176 12.83 10.32 -2.11
CA VAL A 176 14.26 10.31 -1.80
C VAL A 176 14.53 11.43 -0.83
N ASN A 177 14.98 11.10 0.38
CA ASN A 177 15.23 12.06 1.45
C ASN A 177 14.03 12.98 1.72
N GLY A 178 12.81 12.44 1.64
CA GLY A 178 11.56 13.16 1.85
C GLY A 178 11.03 13.96 0.65
N ALA A 179 11.76 13.99 -0.47
CA ALA A 179 11.32 14.64 -1.70
C ALA A 179 10.63 13.65 -2.64
N LEU A 180 9.40 13.96 -3.05
CA LEU A 180 8.64 13.15 -4.01
C LEU A 180 9.06 13.47 -5.43
N MET A 181 9.28 12.43 -6.23
CA MET A 181 9.53 12.54 -7.67
C MET A 181 8.84 11.41 -8.44
N GLU A 182 8.48 11.67 -9.69
CA GLU A 182 7.97 10.61 -10.56
C GLU A 182 9.06 9.58 -10.85
N MET A 183 8.63 8.33 -11.05
CA MET A 183 9.55 7.25 -11.42
C MET A 183 10.34 7.62 -12.68
N PRO A 184 11.69 7.59 -12.66
CA PRO A 184 12.49 7.87 -13.82
C PRO A 184 12.16 6.97 -15.02
N LYS A 185 12.23 7.54 -16.23
CA LYS A 185 11.84 6.82 -17.46
C LYS A 185 12.83 5.75 -17.88
N ASN A 186 14.09 5.92 -17.49
CA ASN A 186 15.16 5.01 -17.86
C ASN A 186 16.10 4.68 -16.69
N ARG A 187 16.83 3.58 -16.82
CA ARG A 187 17.73 3.06 -15.79
C ARG A 187 18.85 4.01 -15.40
N LYS A 188 19.40 4.77 -16.37
CA LYS A 188 20.50 5.71 -16.09
C LYS A 188 20.05 6.81 -15.13
N GLU A 189 18.89 7.40 -15.41
CA GLU A 189 18.28 8.40 -14.53
C GLU A 189 17.93 7.82 -13.18
N PHE A 190 17.34 6.61 -13.14
CA PHE A 190 17.01 5.92 -11.89
C PHE A 190 18.24 5.69 -11.01
N PHE A 191 19.35 5.22 -11.59
CA PHE A 191 20.60 5.00 -10.86
C PHE A 191 21.23 6.31 -10.38
N ALA A 192 21.09 7.40 -11.16
CA ALA A 192 21.57 8.71 -10.77
C ALA A 192 20.77 9.27 -9.58
N VAL A 193 19.44 9.12 -9.60
CA VAL A 193 18.54 9.53 -8.49
C VAL A 193 18.86 8.79 -7.20
N LEU A 194 19.20 7.51 -7.28
CA LEU A 194 19.56 6.69 -6.12
C LEU A 194 21.03 6.83 -5.70
N GLU A 195 21.81 7.62 -6.42
CA GLU A 195 23.26 7.83 -6.18
C GLU A 195 24.04 6.51 -6.06
N LEU A 196 23.70 5.51 -6.89
CA LEU A 196 24.32 4.20 -6.83
C LEU A 196 25.82 4.26 -7.11
N SER A 197 26.61 3.53 -6.32
CA SER A 197 28.04 3.32 -6.59
C SER A 197 28.27 2.56 -7.91
N GLU A 198 29.48 2.63 -8.47
CA GLU A 198 29.81 1.90 -9.69
C GLU A 198 29.69 0.38 -9.54
N THR A 199 29.94 -0.15 -8.35
CA THR A 199 29.74 -1.56 -8.03
C THR A 199 28.26 -1.94 -8.11
N GLN A 200 27.38 -1.15 -7.49
CA GLN A 200 25.93 -1.37 -7.54
C GLN A 200 25.39 -1.20 -8.97
N LYS A 201 25.86 -0.21 -9.73
CA LYS A 201 25.48 -0.02 -11.14
C LYS A 201 25.83 -1.24 -11.98
N LYS A 202 27.01 -1.85 -11.76
CA LYS A 202 27.41 -3.09 -12.44
C LYS A 202 26.53 -4.25 -12.03
N GLN A 203 26.25 -4.42 -10.72
CA GLN A 203 25.39 -5.46 -10.18
C GLN A 203 23.99 -5.42 -10.82
N PHE A 204 23.40 -4.23 -10.94
CA PHE A 204 22.06 -4.03 -11.49
C PHE A 204 22.02 -3.66 -12.98
N SER A 205 23.13 -3.86 -13.69
CA SER A 205 23.26 -3.46 -15.11
C SER A 205 22.22 -4.04 -16.06
N LYS A 206 21.61 -5.18 -15.71
CA LYS A 206 20.54 -5.83 -16.49
C LYS A 206 19.14 -5.58 -15.95
N ALA A 207 18.98 -4.83 -14.87
CA ALA A 207 17.70 -4.60 -14.25
C ALA A 207 16.72 -3.81 -15.13
N HIS A 208 15.47 -4.21 -15.13
CA HIS A 208 14.37 -3.57 -15.85
C HIS A 208 13.54 -2.72 -14.87
N ILE A 209 13.76 -1.43 -14.82
CA ILE A 209 13.08 -0.50 -13.88
C ILE A 209 11.57 -0.36 -14.12
N LYS A 210 11.03 -0.96 -15.18
CA LYS A 210 9.58 -1.10 -15.37
C LYS A 210 8.98 -2.28 -14.58
N ASN A 211 9.84 -3.18 -14.09
CA ASN A 211 9.46 -4.33 -13.28
C ASN A 211 9.61 -3.97 -11.79
N ASP A 212 8.50 -3.93 -11.06
CA ASP A 212 8.49 -3.55 -9.66
C ASP A 212 9.37 -4.46 -8.79
N ALA A 213 9.38 -5.77 -9.05
CA ALA A 213 10.20 -6.70 -8.29
C ALA A 213 11.71 -6.41 -8.42
N GLU A 214 12.15 -5.91 -9.56
CA GLU A 214 13.56 -5.53 -9.76
C GLU A 214 13.88 -4.18 -9.09
N VAL A 215 12.96 -3.21 -9.16
CA VAL A 215 13.09 -1.94 -8.43
C VAL A 215 13.14 -2.18 -6.93
N ILE A 216 12.25 -3.02 -6.40
CA ILE A 216 12.24 -3.41 -4.98
C ILE A 216 13.59 -4.00 -4.56
N LYS A 217 14.15 -4.94 -5.34
CA LYS A 217 15.47 -5.53 -5.07
C LYS A 217 16.59 -4.50 -5.02
N ILE A 218 16.56 -3.53 -5.93
CA ILE A 218 17.57 -2.47 -5.96
C ILE A 218 17.48 -1.62 -4.70
N ILE A 219 16.27 -1.18 -4.32
CA ILE A 219 16.07 -0.35 -3.14
C ILE A 219 16.43 -1.10 -1.86
N GLN A 220 16.07 -2.37 -1.75
CA GLN A 220 16.43 -3.20 -0.60
C GLN A 220 17.95 -3.43 -0.45
N ALA A 221 18.71 -3.23 -1.52
CA ALA A 221 20.17 -3.40 -1.54
C ALA A 221 20.94 -2.07 -1.33
N LEU A 222 20.26 -0.93 -1.10
CA LEU A 222 20.88 0.34 -0.72
C LEU A 222 21.40 0.26 0.73
#